data_eaa3a303b4ceb0d23d8a6880e502632a
#
_entry.id   eaa3a303b4ceb0d23d8a6880e502632a
#
_cell.length_a   1.000
_cell.length_b   1.000
_cell.length_c   1.000
_cell.angle_alpha   90.00
_cell.angle_beta   90.00
_cell.angle_gamma   90.00
#
_symmetry.space_group_name_H-M   'P 1'
#
loop_
_entity.id
_entity.type
_entity.pdbx_description
1 polymer ?
#
loop_
_entity_poly.entity_id
_entity_poly.type
_entity_poly.pdbx_seq_one_letter_code
_entity_poly.pdbx_strand_id
1 'polypeptide(L)'
;MTTNHPALRRGITTVNRKAQTKKIILRLLAYSALVIACFIALLPIVSAFTVSFKTAEEYSSTNAMSMPENWLNFSNYKQVWRGNQPGQSLLRAFGTSGLVVVIVVTVSVMMGSMLGYVLNRFSFPGNGLIRNLFLIATLIPGIAMQVTTYQIMTDLGLVNTLTGYIILMSGTDVISIYIFLQFFENLDVALDESAVLEGCSYFGVFFKILLPLTKPAIVTVAVLKGVGVYNEYYNANLYLNSGKYYTVSTALYSFSGPYKSQFNIICAGVLLTLLPPFILFLVFQKQVYAGLASGSVKG
;
A
#
# COMPACT_ATOMS: atom_id res chain seq x y z
N MET A 1 -46.40 -15.06 -49.65
CA MET A 1 -47.26 -14.14 -48.84
C MET A 1 -46.45 -13.65 -47.64
N THR A 2 -45.84 -12.48 -47.74
CA THR A 2 -45.08 -11.88 -46.66
C THR A 2 -45.98 -10.88 -45.93
N THR A 3 -46.49 -11.26 -44.78
CA THR A 3 -47.32 -10.40 -43.94
C THR A 3 -46.47 -9.30 -43.30
N ASN A 4 -46.47 -8.13 -43.92
CA ASN A 4 -45.84 -6.92 -43.42
C ASN A 4 -46.79 -6.28 -42.35
N HIS A 5 -46.71 -6.66 -41.07
CA HIS A 5 -47.52 -6.07 -39.99
C HIS A 5 -46.82 -4.82 -39.44
N PRO A 6 -47.30 -3.59 -39.77
CA PRO A 6 -46.67 -2.33 -39.31
C PRO A 6 -46.72 -2.12 -37.78
N ALA A 7 -47.66 -2.78 -37.08
CA ALA A 7 -47.79 -2.74 -35.64
C ALA A 7 -46.62 -3.42 -34.89
N LEU A 8 -46.06 -4.51 -35.42
CA LEU A 8 -44.92 -5.23 -34.85
C LEU A 8 -43.62 -4.41 -34.93
N ARG A 9 -43.39 -3.65 -36.03
CA ARG A 9 -42.21 -2.75 -36.13
C ARG A 9 -42.26 -1.58 -35.16
N ARG A 10 -43.45 -1.00 -34.86
CA ARG A 10 -43.57 0.09 -33.87
C ARG A 10 -43.34 -0.42 -32.44
N GLY A 11 -43.74 -1.62 -32.09
CA GLY A 11 -43.52 -2.22 -30.76
C GLY A 11 -42.03 -2.47 -30.49
N ILE A 12 -41.31 -3.03 -31.47
CA ILE A 12 -39.87 -3.35 -31.34
C ILE A 12 -39.03 -2.04 -31.22
N THR A 13 -39.36 -0.99 -31.98
CA THR A 13 -38.62 0.28 -31.92
C THR A 13 -38.88 1.03 -30.62
N THR A 14 -40.07 0.96 -30.02
CA THR A 14 -40.41 1.61 -28.73
C THR A 14 -39.80 0.86 -27.54
N VAL A 15 -39.73 -0.47 -27.56
CA VAL A 15 -39.06 -1.29 -26.55
C VAL A 15 -37.55 -1.02 -26.58
N ASN A 16 -36.96 -0.89 -27.76
CA ASN A 16 -35.51 -0.61 -27.90
C ASN A 16 -35.16 0.81 -27.43
N ARG A 17 -36.01 1.82 -27.71
CA ARG A 17 -35.83 3.17 -27.22
C ARG A 17 -35.92 3.24 -25.69
N LYS A 18 -36.89 2.60 -25.03
CA LYS A 18 -37.03 2.56 -23.57
C LYS A 18 -35.80 1.88 -22.92
N ALA A 19 -35.30 0.78 -23.50
CA ALA A 19 -34.10 0.09 -23.02
C ALA A 19 -32.85 0.96 -23.19
N GLN A 20 -32.71 1.71 -24.29
CA GLN A 20 -31.61 2.65 -24.51
C GLN A 20 -31.68 3.84 -23.52
N THR A 21 -32.86 4.42 -23.34
CA THR A 21 -33.06 5.51 -22.35
C THR A 21 -32.71 5.06 -20.93
N LYS A 22 -33.17 3.85 -20.51
CA LYS A 22 -32.79 3.29 -19.21
C LYS A 22 -31.28 3.10 -19.06
N LYS A 23 -30.58 2.62 -20.11
CA LYS A 23 -29.12 2.49 -20.12
C LYS A 23 -28.41 3.83 -20.02
N ILE A 24 -28.91 4.88 -20.69
CA ILE A 24 -28.37 6.24 -20.61
C ILE A 24 -28.56 6.80 -19.21
N ILE A 25 -29.76 6.69 -18.62
CA ILE A 25 -30.04 7.17 -17.26
C ILE A 25 -29.15 6.45 -16.25
N LEU A 26 -29.00 5.12 -16.33
CA LEU A 26 -28.12 4.36 -15.45
C LEU A 26 -26.65 4.78 -15.58
N ARG A 27 -26.18 5.07 -16.80
CA ARG A 27 -24.81 5.58 -17.01
C ARG A 27 -24.65 6.98 -16.42
N LEU A 28 -25.61 7.89 -16.63
CA LEU A 28 -25.59 9.23 -16.04
C LEU A 28 -25.56 9.16 -14.51
N LEU A 29 -26.39 8.29 -13.91
CA LEU A 29 -26.38 8.07 -12.46
C LEU A 29 -25.03 7.50 -11.97
N ALA A 30 -24.46 6.55 -12.70
CA ALA A 30 -23.15 5.98 -12.36
C ALA A 30 -22.04 7.04 -12.47
N TYR A 31 -22.02 7.85 -13.54
CA TYR A 31 -21.03 8.93 -13.66
C TYR A 31 -21.23 10.03 -12.62
N SER A 32 -22.47 10.43 -12.31
CA SER A 32 -22.72 11.40 -11.24
C SER A 32 -22.28 10.88 -9.88
N ALA A 33 -22.55 9.62 -9.58
CA ALA A 33 -22.08 8.98 -8.34
C ALA A 33 -20.54 8.94 -8.27
N LEU A 34 -19.85 8.61 -9.38
CA LEU A 34 -18.41 8.63 -9.47
C LEU A 34 -17.83 10.05 -9.25
N VAL A 35 -18.42 11.07 -9.89
CA VAL A 35 -17.98 12.46 -9.71
C VAL A 35 -18.14 12.89 -8.25
N ILE A 36 -19.28 12.58 -7.61
CA ILE A 36 -19.51 12.89 -6.20
C ILE A 36 -18.49 12.15 -5.32
N ALA A 37 -18.28 10.86 -5.57
CA ALA A 37 -17.28 10.08 -4.83
C ALA A 37 -15.86 10.65 -4.98
N CYS A 38 -15.45 11.03 -6.20
CA CYS A 38 -14.18 11.71 -6.45
C CYS A 38 -14.08 13.02 -5.69
N PHE A 39 -15.14 13.84 -5.71
CA PHE A 39 -15.17 15.10 -4.99
C PHE A 39 -14.98 14.89 -3.47
N ILE A 40 -15.73 13.95 -2.88
CA ILE A 40 -15.63 13.61 -1.45
C ILE A 40 -14.21 13.11 -1.13
N ALA A 41 -13.62 12.26 -1.98
CA ALA A 41 -12.28 11.73 -1.78
C ALA A 41 -11.18 12.81 -1.84
N LEU A 42 -11.38 13.87 -2.63
CA LEU A 42 -10.44 14.97 -2.76
C LEU A 42 -10.56 16.03 -1.65
N LEU A 43 -11.71 16.12 -0.96
CA LEU A 43 -11.93 17.10 0.11
C LEU A 43 -10.82 17.12 1.18
N PRO A 44 -10.37 15.97 1.75
CA PRO A 44 -9.31 15.98 2.74
C PRO A 44 -7.98 16.52 2.18
N ILE A 45 -7.67 16.22 0.92
CA ILE A 45 -6.43 16.68 0.27
C ILE A 45 -6.50 18.19 0.04
N VAL A 46 -7.62 18.70 -0.43
CA VAL A 46 -7.87 20.14 -0.63
C VAL A 46 -7.80 20.88 0.72
N SER A 47 -8.43 20.33 1.76
CA SER A 47 -8.36 20.87 3.12
C SER A 47 -6.92 20.91 3.64
N ALA A 48 -6.17 19.81 3.51
CA ALA A 48 -4.76 19.78 3.92
C ALA A 48 -3.93 20.82 3.14
N PHE A 49 -4.21 20.99 1.84
CA PHE A 49 -3.54 21.98 1.00
C PHE A 49 -3.83 23.41 1.46
N THR A 50 -5.09 23.79 1.70
CA THR A 50 -5.43 25.14 2.20
C THR A 50 -4.84 25.39 3.59
N VAL A 51 -4.97 24.43 4.51
CA VAL A 51 -4.45 24.55 5.89
C VAL A 51 -2.93 24.65 5.93
N SER A 52 -2.21 24.00 4.99
CA SER A 52 -0.74 24.02 4.96
C SER A 52 -0.12 25.41 4.77
N PHE A 53 -0.86 26.38 4.23
CA PHE A 53 -0.43 27.77 4.05
C PHE A 53 -0.89 28.70 5.18
N LYS A 54 -1.78 28.26 6.08
CA LYS A 54 -2.30 29.07 7.18
C LYS A 54 -1.30 29.19 8.34
N THR A 55 -1.32 30.33 9.02
CA THR A 55 -0.66 30.44 10.32
C THR A 55 -1.44 29.68 11.38
N ALA A 56 -0.85 29.45 12.55
CA ALA A 56 -1.53 28.79 13.68
C ALA A 56 -2.74 29.62 14.17
N GLU A 57 -2.64 30.94 14.13
CA GLU A 57 -3.70 31.86 14.53
C GLU A 57 -4.85 31.82 13.52
N GLU A 58 -4.53 31.91 12.22
CA GLU A 58 -5.49 31.83 11.13
C GLU A 58 -6.24 30.47 11.15
N TYR A 59 -5.52 29.37 11.37
CA TYR A 59 -6.14 28.04 11.48
C TYR A 59 -7.14 27.96 12.66
N SER A 60 -6.81 28.58 13.80
CA SER A 60 -7.66 28.55 15.00
C SER A 60 -8.89 29.47 14.90
N SER A 61 -8.81 30.54 14.09
CA SER A 61 -9.86 31.55 13.93
C SER A 61 -10.76 31.34 12.71
N THR A 62 -10.33 30.48 11.77
CA THR A 62 -11.06 30.25 10.50
C THR A 62 -11.43 28.79 10.30
N ASN A 63 -12.29 28.52 9.31
CA ASN A 63 -12.64 27.15 8.93
C ASN A 63 -11.48 26.48 8.15
N ALA A 64 -11.30 25.18 8.31
CA ALA A 64 -10.28 24.40 7.60
C ALA A 64 -10.41 24.50 6.06
N MET A 65 -11.60 24.70 5.53
CA MET A 65 -11.87 24.83 4.09
C MET A 65 -11.79 26.29 3.58
N SER A 66 -11.64 27.29 4.47
CA SER A 66 -11.47 28.68 4.02
C SER A 66 -10.12 28.87 3.36
N MET A 67 -10.06 29.80 2.38
CA MET A 67 -8.82 30.14 1.71
C MET A 67 -7.83 30.78 2.69
N PRO A 68 -6.51 30.50 2.55
CA PRO A 68 -5.49 31.13 3.37
C PRO A 68 -5.36 32.61 2.98
N GLU A 69 -5.06 33.45 3.96
CA GLU A 69 -4.81 34.90 3.72
C GLU A 69 -3.58 35.12 2.85
N ASN A 70 -2.57 34.25 2.99
CA ASN A 70 -1.34 34.35 2.23
C ASN A 70 -0.90 33.00 1.66
N TRP A 71 -1.09 32.81 0.35
CA TRP A 71 -0.66 31.60 -0.39
C TRP A 71 0.86 31.43 -0.53
N LEU A 72 1.65 32.45 -0.20
CA LEU A 72 3.11 32.41 -0.23
C LEU A 72 3.72 32.12 1.16
N ASN A 73 2.91 31.75 2.14
CA ASN A 73 3.37 31.39 3.46
C ASN A 73 3.95 29.97 3.49
N PHE A 74 5.23 29.83 3.22
CA PHE A 74 5.94 28.53 3.29
C PHE A 74 6.58 28.26 4.67
N SER A 75 6.22 29.00 5.71
CA SER A 75 6.79 28.84 7.07
C SER A 75 6.56 27.42 7.62
N ASN A 76 5.36 26.86 7.44
CA ASN A 76 4.99 25.51 7.86
C ASN A 76 5.86 24.45 7.17
N TYR A 77 6.11 24.58 5.87
CA TYR A 77 6.98 23.68 5.10
C TYR A 77 8.43 23.76 5.58
N LYS A 78 8.93 24.96 5.88
CA LYS A 78 10.28 25.13 6.42
C LYS A 78 10.39 24.50 7.81
N GLN A 79 9.36 24.65 8.64
CA GLN A 79 9.36 24.11 10.00
C GLN A 79 9.31 22.58 9.99
N VAL A 80 8.43 21.95 9.22
CA VAL A 80 8.38 20.49 9.11
C VAL A 80 9.67 19.92 8.51
N TRP A 81 10.28 20.64 7.55
CA TRP A 81 11.53 20.21 6.95
C TRP A 81 12.68 20.17 7.95
N ARG A 82 12.74 21.15 8.86
CA ARG A 82 13.76 21.27 9.91
C ARG A 82 13.49 20.33 11.09
N GLY A 83 12.22 20.07 11.42
CA GLY A 83 11.79 19.35 12.61
C GLY A 83 11.77 20.22 13.87
N ASN A 84 11.11 19.73 14.92
CA ASN A 84 11.03 20.41 16.22
C ASN A 84 12.21 20.11 17.15
N GLN A 85 12.91 18.99 16.93
CA GLN A 85 13.99 18.49 17.76
C GLN A 85 15.22 18.11 16.93
N PRO A 86 16.42 18.12 17.53
CA PRO A 86 17.62 17.62 16.87
C PRO A 86 17.41 16.17 16.38
N GLY A 87 17.71 15.91 15.11
CA GLY A 87 17.53 14.58 14.51
C GLY A 87 16.18 14.35 13.83
N GLN A 88 15.18 15.17 14.07
CA GLN A 88 13.79 15.00 13.64
C GLN A 88 13.49 15.61 12.25
N SER A 89 14.51 16.12 11.53
CA SER A 89 14.26 16.72 10.21
C SER A 89 13.57 15.74 9.26
N LEU A 90 12.63 16.24 8.48
CA LEU A 90 11.88 15.42 7.51
C LEU A 90 12.80 14.73 6.51
N LEU A 91 13.92 15.37 6.12
CA LEU A 91 14.92 14.76 5.24
C LEU A 91 15.53 13.49 5.84
N ARG A 92 15.90 13.52 7.14
CA ARG A 92 16.41 12.33 7.83
C ARG A 92 15.33 11.26 7.98
N ALA A 93 14.10 11.67 8.26
CA ALA A 93 12.95 10.77 8.34
C ALA A 93 12.68 10.07 7.00
N PHE A 94 12.80 10.76 5.86
CA PHE A 94 12.74 10.15 4.54
C PHE A 94 13.88 9.14 4.33
N GLY A 95 15.09 9.46 4.75
CA GLY A 95 16.23 8.53 4.69
C GLY A 95 16.00 7.27 5.50
N THR A 96 15.54 7.42 6.75
CA THR A 96 15.21 6.30 7.64
C THR A 96 14.08 5.44 7.07
N SER A 97 12.95 6.06 6.69
CA SER A 97 11.80 5.33 6.13
C SER A 97 12.17 4.67 4.80
N GLY A 98 12.92 5.35 3.93
CA GLY A 98 13.38 4.80 2.65
C GLY A 98 14.26 3.56 2.84
N LEU A 99 15.22 3.63 3.76
CA LEU A 99 16.09 2.49 4.08
C LEU A 99 15.28 1.30 4.62
N VAL A 100 14.38 1.55 5.58
CA VAL A 100 13.50 0.51 6.15
C VAL A 100 12.63 -0.11 5.07
N VAL A 101 11.96 0.70 4.25
CA VAL A 101 11.10 0.24 3.15
C VAL A 101 11.90 -0.64 2.18
N VAL A 102 13.05 -0.19 1.71
CA VAL A 102 13.85 -0.95 0.73
C VAL A 102 14.25 -2.31 1.29
N ILE A 103 14.76 -2.37 2.53
CA ILE A 103 15.20 -3.63 3.13
C ILE A 103 14.00 -4.54 3.39
N VAL A 104 12.94 -4.04 4.03
CA VAL A 104 11.77 -4.85 4.39
C VAL A 104 11.06 -5.38 3.14
N VAL A 105 10.88 -4.55 2.11
CA VAL A 105 10.28 -4.97 0.84
C VAL A 105 11.13 -6.04 0.16
N THR A 106 12.45 -5.87 0.11
CA THR A 106 13.36 -6.85 -0.48
C THR A 106 13.25 -8.20 0.25
N VAL A 107 13.27 -8.19 1.58
CA VAL A 107 13.12 -9.41 2.39
C VAL A 107 11.75 -10.04 2.17
N SER A 108 10.66 -9.28 2.18
CA SER A 108 9.30 -9.78 1.97
C SER A 108 9.12 -10.39 0.58
N VAL A 109 9.65 -9.75 -0.47
CA VAL A 109 9.62 -10.29 -1.85
C VAL A 109 10.40 -11.59 -1.94
N MET A 110 11.62 -11.63 -1.38
CA MET A 110 12.45 -12.83 -1.42
C MET A 110 11.83 -13.99 -0.63
N MET A 111 11.43 -13.76 0.61
CA MET A 111 10.80 -14.80 1.43
C MET A 111 9.46 -15.25 0.85
N GLY A 112 8.60 -14.31 0.44
CA GLY A 112 7.30 -14.61 -0.17
C GLY A 112 7.42 -15.41 -1.46
N SER A 113 8.34 -15.02 -2.34
CA SER A 113 8.55 -15.74 -3.61
C SER A 113 9.17 -17.13 -3.41
N MET A 114 10.17 -17.25 -2.51
CA MET A 114 10.79 -18.57 -2.22
C MET A 114 9.79 -19.52 -1.56
N LEU A 115 9.03 -19.05 -0.57
CA LEU A 115 7.99 -19.86 0.07
C LEU A 115 6.86 -20.23 -0.90
N GLY A 116 6.41 -19.25 -1.71
CA GLY A 116 5.41 -19.50 -2.75
C GLY A 116 5.89 -20.54 -3.77
N TYR A 117 7.15 -20.47 -4.20
CA TYR A 117 7.75 -21.45 -5.10
C TYR A 117 7.79 -22.86 -4.47
N VAL A 118 8.32 -22.98 -3.26
CA VAL A 118 8.42 -24.28 -2.57
C VAL A 118 7.04 -24.88 -2.34
N LEU A 119 6.10 -24.11 -1.84
CA LEU A 119 4.74 -24.57 -1.57
C LEU A 119 3.97 -24.94 -2.84
N ASN A 120 4.29 -24.30 -3.97
CA ASN A 120 3.61 -24.58 -5.25
C ASN A 120 4.20 -25.77 -6.00
N ARG A 121 5.53 -25.83 -6.14
CA ARG A 121 6.23 -26.80 -7.01
C ARG A 121 6.60 -28.11 -6.34
N PHE A 122 6.75 -28.13 -5.02
CA PHE A 122 7.20 -29.33 -4.32
C PHE A 122 6.05 -29.98 -3.56
N SER A 123 5.81 -31.27 -3.84
CA SER A 123 4.90 -32.09 -3.06
C SER A 123 5.67 -32.79 -1.93
N PHE A 124 5.32 -32.48 -0.70
CA PHE A 124 5.89 -33.12 0.49
C PHE A 124 4.81 -33.29 1.58
N PRO A 125 5.00 -34.27 2.50
CA PRO A 125 4.06 -34.49 3.61
C PRO A 125 3.92 -33.21 4.43
N GLY A 126 2.68 -32.71 4.62
CA GLY A 126 2.41 -31.51 5.39
C GLY A 126 2.33 -30.20 4.59
N ASN A 127 2.57 -30.19 3.26
CA ASN A 127 2.44 -28.98 2.43
C ASN A 127 1.10 -28.27 2.63
N GLY A 128 -0.02 -29.00 2.55
CA GLY A 128 -1.36 -28.44 2.78
C GLY A 128 -1.56 -27.92 4.21
N LEU A 129 -0.99 -28.60 5.21
CA LEU A 129 -1.02 -28.13 6.60
C LEU A 129 -0.29 -26.80 6.75
N ILE A 130 0.91 -26.66 6.18
CA ILE A 130 1.69 -25.42 6.24
C ILE A 130 0.94 -24.27 5.58
N ARG A 131 0.34 -24.48 4.40
CA ARG A 131 -0.50 -23.47 3.76
C ARG A 131 -1.63 -23.00 4.67
N ASN A 132 -2.35 -23.96 5.28
CA ASN A 132 -3.44 -23.63 6.19
C ASN A 132 -2.97 -22.91 7.45
N LEU A 133 -1.81 -23.27 8.01
CA LEU A 133 -1.23 -22.60 9.16
C LEU A 133 -0.88 -21.14 8.86
N PHE A 134 -0.37 -20.83 7.68
CA PHE A 134 -0.18 -19.43 7.26
C PHE A 134 -1.50 -18.66 7.23
N LEU A 135 -2.59 -19.26 6.72
CA LEU A 135 -3.92 -18.61 6.75
C LEU A 135 -4.43 -18.41 8.18
N ILE A 136 -4.31 -19.43 9.03
CA ILE A 136 -4.72 -19.34 10.44
C ILE A 136 -3.92 -18.25 11.16
N ALA A 137 -2.63 -18.12 10.88
CA ALA A 137 -1.78 -17.09 11.46
C ALA A 137 -2.29 -15.67 11.16
N THR A 138 -2.94 -15.44 10.02
CA THR A 138 -3.52 -14.11 9.70
C THR A 138 -4.73 -13.76 10.56
N LEU A 139 -5.38 -14.74 11.17
CA LEU A 139 -6.54 -14.54 12.04
C LEU A 139 -6.14 -14.08 13.45
N ILE A 140 -4.86 -14.25 13.82
CA ILE A 140 -4.36 -13.81 15.13
C ILE A 140 -4.15 -12.29 15.09
N PRO A 141 -4.87 -11.51 15.92
CA PRO A 141 -4.69 -10.06 15.95
C PRO A 141 -3.26 -9.70 16.37
N GLY A 142 -2.54 -8.96 15.54
CA GLY A 142 -1.15 -8.56 15.83
C GLY A 142 -1.02 -7.80 17.16
N ILE A 143 -2.03 -7.01 17.53
CA ILE A 143 -2.05 -6.26 18.79
C ILE A 143 -2.05 -7.19 20.03
N ALA A 144 -2.62 -8.38 19.93
CA ALA A 144 -2.62 -9.36 21.03
C ALA A 144 -1.22 -9.93 21.31
N MET A 145 -0.36 -9.94 20.29
CA MET A 145 1.03 -10.42 20.40
C MET A 145 2.01 -9.33 20.84
N GLN A 146 1.54 -8.08 20.92
CA GLN A 146 2.42 -6.90 21.06
C GLN A 146 3.26 -6.92 22.33
N VAL A 147 2.66 -7.26 23.47
CA VAL A 147 3.36 -7.27 24.77
C VAL A 147 4.51 -8.29 24.76
N THR A 148 4.23 -9.52 24.33
CA THR A 148 5.23 -10.59 24.25
C THR A 148 6.33 -10.25 23.26
N THR A 149 5.95 -9.72 22.08
CA THR A 149 6.92 -9.29 21.07
C THR A 149 7.83 -8.19 21.60
N TYR A 150 7.28 -7.21 22.33
CA TYR A 150 8.07 -6.15 22.94
C TYR A 150 9.05 -6.67 24.00
N GLN A 151 8.62 -7.64 24.84
CA GLN A 151 9.49 -8.30 25.80
C GLN A 151 10.67 -9.01 25.13
N ILE A 152 10.38 -9.85 24.11
CA ILE A 152 11.42 -10.55 23.35
C ILE A 152 12.40 -9.54 22.71
N MET A 153 11.91 -8.48 22.11
CA MET A 153 12.75 -7.45 21.49
C MET A 153 13.60 -6.71 22.52
N THR A 154 13.09 -6.53 23.74
CA THR A 154 13.83 -5.94 24.86
C THR A 154 14.93 -6.88 25.35
N ASP A 155 14.62 -8.15 25.56
CA ASP A 155 15.58 -9.17 26.05
C ASP A 155 16.73 -9.37 25.04
N LEU A 156 16.44 -9.21 23.74
CA LEU A 156 17.43 -9.27 22.66
C LEU A 156 18.21 -7.94 22.48
N GLY A 157 17.90 -6.88 23.24
CA GLY A 157 18.52 -5.57 23.08
C GLY A 157 18.21 -4.87 21.76
N LEU A 158 17.11 -5.23 21.11
CA LEU A 158 16.73 -4.76 19.77
C LEU A 158 15.80 -3.52 19.81
N VAL A 159 15.21 -3.19 20.96
CA VAL A 159 14.39 -1.98 21.13
C VAL A 159 15.29 -0.74 21.00
N ASN A 160 14.77 0.32 20.39
CA ASN A 160 15.49 1.56 20.08
C ASN A 160 16.67 1.41 19.11
N THR A 161 16.70 0.31 18.34
CA THR A 161 17.66 0.10 17.27
C THR A 161 16.95 0.02 15.91
N LEU A 162 17.58 0.58 14.88
CA LEU A 162 17.04 0.51 13.51
C LEU A 162 17.04 -0.94 12.99
N THR A 163 18.06 -1.72 13.36
CA THR A 163 18.16 -3.15 13.01
C THR A 163 17.00 -3.92 13.61
N GLY A 164 16.69 -3.73 14.90
CA GLY A 164 15.56 -4.38 15.54
C GLY A 164 14.22 -4.04 14.87
N TYR A 165 14.01 -2.76 14.55
CA TYR A 165 12.81 -2.33 13.86
C TYR A 165 12.69 -2.96 12.45
N ILE A 166 13.79 -3.04 11.69
CA ILE A 166 13.83 -3.72 10.39
C ILE A 166 13.52 -5.21 10.54
N ILE A 167 14.12 -5.91 11.49
CA ILE A 167 13.84 -7.32 11.75
C ILE A 167 12.37 -7.53 12.08
N LEU A 168 11.79 -6.71 12.94
CA LEU A 168 10.37 -6.77 13.31
C LEU A 168 9.47 -6.61 12.08
N MET A 169 9.74 -5.59 11.25
CA MET A 169 8.93 -5.30 10.07
C MET A 169 9.14 -6.30 8.92
N SER A 170 10.26 -7.02 8.92
CA SER A 170 10.60 -8.09 7.96
C SER A 170 10.01 -9.45 8.31
N GLY A 171 9.20 -9.56 9.36
CA GLY A 171 8.50 -10.79 9.74
C GLY A 171 7.69 -11.38 8.59
N THR A 172 7.26 -12.63 8.74
CA THR A 172 6.54 -13.39 7.71
C THR A 172 5.34 -12.61 7.18
N ASP A 173 5.36 -12.34 5.88
CA ASP A 173 4.28 -11.66 5.18
C ASP A 173 3.43 -12.67 4.40
N VAL A 174 2.36 -13.12 5.03
CA VAL A 174 1.46 -14.13 4.46
C VAL A 174 0.84 -13.65 3.15
N ILE A 175 0.50 -12.37 3.04
CA ILE A 175 -0.08 -11.79 1.81
C ILE A 175 0.90 -11.95 0.65
N SER A 176 2.18 -11.64 0.87
CA SER A 176 3.23 -11.82 -0.14
C SER A 176 3.37 -13.29 -0.58
N ILE A 177 3.34 -14.23 0.38
CA ILE A 177 3.41 -15.67 0.07
C ILE A 177 2.26 -16.09 -0.85
N TYR A 178 1.03 -15.69 -0.54
CA TYR A 178 -0.14 -16.07 -1.32
C TYR A 178 -0.19 -15.39 -2.69
N ILE A 179 0.26 -14.15 -2.82
CA ILE A 179 0.40 -13.49 -4.12
C ILE A 179 1.36 -14.29 -5.01
N PHE A 180 2.53 -14.65 -4.51
CA PHE A 180 3.49 -15.45 -5.29
C PHE A 180 2.99 -16.86 -5.56
N LEU A 181 2.39 -17.52 -4.58
CA LEU A 181 1.79 -18.85 -4.76
C LEU A 181 0.80 -18.85 -5.94
N GLN A 182 -0.09 -17.87 -5.98
CA GLN A 182 -1.09 -17.73 -7.04
C GLN A 182 -0.46 -17.43 -8.41
N PHE A 183 0.62 -16.63 -8.44
CA PHE A 183 1.36 -16.40 -9.67
C PHE A 183 2.03 -17.67 -10.18
N PHE A 184 2.68 -18.46 -9.31
CA PHE A 184 3.30 -19.73 -9.70
C PHE A 184 2.27 -20.76 -10.15
N GLU A 185 1.05 -20.78 -9.61
CA GLU A 185 -0.04 -21.63 -10.06
C GLU A 185 -0.45 -21.37 -11.53
N ASN A 186 -0.23 -20.15 -12.04
CA ASN A 186 -0.52 -19.77 -13.41
C ASN A 186 0.66 -20.00 -14.38
N LEU A 187 1.84 -20.37 -13.89
CA LEU A 187 3.00 -20.70 -14.71
C LEU A 187 3.04 -22.20 -14.99
N ASP A 188 3.23 -22.57 -16.26
CA ASP A 188 3.31 -23.97 -16.70
C ASP A 188 4.51 -24.66 -16.04
N VAL A 189 4.28 -25.83 -15.45
CA VAL A 189 5.31 -26.69 -14.83
C VAL A 189 6.34 -27.18 -15.87
N ALA A 190 5.94 -27.27 -17.14
CA ALA A 190 6.85 -27.64 -18.23
C ALA A 190 8.07 -26.72 -18.36
N LEU A 191 7.98 -25.48 -17.90
CA LEU A 191 9.12 -24.55 -17.84
C LEU A 191 10.21 -25.03 -16.86
N ASP A 192 9.77 -25.53 -15.71
CA ASP A 192 10.67 -26.05 -14.66
C ASP A 192 11.32 -27.36 -15.13
N GLU A 193 10.50 -28.27 -15.68
CA GLU A 193 10.94 -29.59 -16.16
C GLU A 193 11.96 -29.46 -17.31
N SER A 194 11.68 -28.62 -18.29
CA SER A 194 12.60 -28.36 -19.41
C SER A 194 13.94 -27.82 -18.92
N ALA A 195 13.92 -26.86 -18.01
CA ALA A 195 15.15 -26.28 -17.46
C ALA A 195 15.96 -27.32 -16.64
N VAL A 196 15.30 -28.19 -15.88
CA VAL A 196 15.97 -29.26 -15.14
C VAL A 196 16.59 -30.28 -16.10
N LEU A 197 15.91 -30.64 -17.19
CA LEU A 197 16.44 -31.54 -18.24
C LEU A 197 17.68 -30.93 -18.93
N GLU A 198 17.75 -29.62 -19.05
CA GLU A 198 18.93 -28.89 -19.54
C GLU A 198 20.05 -28.74 -18.48
N GLY A 199 19.91 -29.37 -17.31
CA GLY A 199 20.91 -29.37 -16.23
C GLY A 199 20.85 -28.19 -15.28
N CYS A 200 19.77 -27.39 -15.32
CA CYS A 200 19.59 -26.29 -14.37
C CYS A 200 19.22 -26.82 -12.96
N SER A 201 19.87 -26.31 -11.93
CA SER A 201 19.47 -26.63 -10.55
C SER A 201 18.15 -25.95 -10.19
N TYR A 202 17.41 -26.43 -9.19
CA TYR A 202 16.17 -25.81 -8.71
C TYR A 202 16.34 -24.33 -8.30
N PHE A 203 17.49 -23.97 -7.71
CA PHE A 203 17.82 -22.57 -7.47
C PHE A 203 18.00 -21.78 -8.76
N GLY A 204 18.63 -22.39 -9.77
CA GLY A 204 18.76 -21.79 -11.10
C GLY A 204 17.40 -21.57 -11.77
N VAL A 205 16.51 -22.56 -11.72
CA VAL A 205 15.13 -22.45 -12.21
C VAL A 205 14.42 -21.29 -11.52
N PHE A 206 14.50 -21.23 -10.20
CA PHE A 206 13.86 -20.15 -9.43
C PHE A 206 14.40 -18.77 -9.82
N PHE A 207 15.71 -18.53 -9.70
CA PHE A 207 16.28 -17.18 -9.88
C PHE A 207 16.37 -16.73 -11.34
N LYS A 208 16.66 -17.64 -12.27
CA LYS A 208 16.90 -17.29 -13.67
C LYS A 208 15.64 -17.32 -14.55
N ILE A 209 14.66 -18.15 -14.18
CA ILE A 209 13.47 -18.39 -15.02
C ILE A 209 12.21 -17.88 -14.33
N LEU A 210 11.86 -18.44 -13.17
CA LEU A 210 10.56 -18.20 -12.55
C LEU A 210 10.45 -16.80 -11.92
N LEU A 211 11.43 -16.40 -11.11
CA LEU A 211 11.40 -15.11 -10.44
C LEU A 211 11.30 -13.92 -11.44
N PRO A 212 12.04 -13.88 -12.55
CA PRO A 212 11.85 -12.87 -13.58
C PRO A 212 10.46 -12.87 -14.24
N LEU A 213 9.83 -14.04 -14.39
CA LEU A 213 8.49 -14.15 -14.94
C LEU A 213 7.41 -13.63 -13.98
N THR A 214 7.68 -13.64 -12.67
CA THR A 214 6.78 -13.09 -11.63
C THR A 214 6.94 -11.58 -11.41
N LYS A 215 7.54 -10.82 -12.32
CA LYS A 215 7.68 -9.35 -12.19
C LYS A 215 6.40 -8.63 -11.77
N PRO A 216 5.19 -8.93 -12.29
CA PRO A 216 3.97 -8.28 -11.84
C PRO A 216 3.67 -8.57 -10.36
N ALA A 217 3.90 -9.80 -9.87
CA ALA A 217 3.76 -10.17 -8.46
C ALA A 217 4.77 -9.40 -7.59
N ILE A 218 6.04 -9.34 -8.02
CA ILE A 218 7.09 -8.58 -7.32
C ILE A 218 6.68 -7.12 -7.14
N VAL A 219 6.21 -6.46 -8.20
CA VAL A 219 5.76 -5.07 -8.13
C VAL A 219 4.55 -4.92 -7.22
N THR A 220 3.58 -5.84 -7.29
CA THR A 220 2.39 -5.81 -6.44
C THR A 220 2.77 -5.92 -4.95
N VAL A 221 3.58 -6.91 -4.60
CA VAL A 221 4.08 -7.10 -3.23
C VAL A 221 4.89 -5.88 -2.78
N ALA A 222 5.79 -5.37 -3.65
CA ALA A 222 6.62 -4.21 -3.32
C ALA A 222 5.80 -2.96 -3.03
N VAL A 223 4.74 -2.72 -3.80
CA VAL A 223 3.86 -1.56 -3.57
C VAL A 223 3.02 -1.76 -2.30
N LEU A 224 2.36 -2.91 -2.13
CA LEU A 224 1.51 -3.17 -0.97
C LEU A 224 2.31 -3.12 0.34
N LYS A 225 3.42 -3.85 0.40
CA LYS A 225 4.29 -3.88 1.58
C LYS A 225 4.99 -2.54 1.80
N GLY A 226 5.49 -1.93 0.73
CA GLY A 226 6.20 -0.65 0.79
C GLY A 226 5.33 0.47 1.33
N VAL A 227 4.09 0.61 0.85
CA VAL A 227 3.13 1.60 1.37
C VAL A 227 2.78 1.31 2.83
N GLY A 228 2.57 0.04 3.20
CA GLY A 228 2.29 -0.35 4.58
C GLY A 228 3.44 0.04 5.53
N VAL A 229 4.68 -0.31 5.19
CA VAL A 229 5.87 0.01 5.99
C VAL A 229 6.14 1.52 6.06
N TYR A 230 5.95 2.23 4.95
CA TYR A 230 6.14 3.68 4.88
C TYR A 230 5.19 4.44 5.81
N ASN A 231 3.93 4.00 5.89
CA ASN A 231 2.90 4.61 6.71
C ASN A 231 2.86 4.08 8.16
N GLU A 232 3.71 3.09 8.49
CA GLU A 232 3.69 2.46 9.80
C GLU A 232 4.12 3.46 10.89
N TYR A 233 3.17 3.79 11.74
CA TYR A 233 3.38 4.70 12.86
C TYR A 233 3.51 3.96 14.20
N TYR A 234 2.61 3.01 14.46
CA TYR A 234 2.45 2.40 15.77
C TYR A 234 3.72 1.67 16.24
N ASN A 235 4.21 0.74 15.41
CA ASN A 235 5.43 0.01 15.73
C ASN A 235 6.66 0.93 15.70
N ALA A 236 6.71 1.90 14.76
CA ALA A 236 7.81 2.86 14.73
C ALA A 236 7.87 3.69 16.03
N ASN A 237 6.74 4.17 16.53
CA ASN A 237 6.66 4.93 17.77
C ASN A 237 6.99 4.08 19.00
N LEU A 238 6.63 2.78 18.99
CA LEU A 238 6.89 1.88 20.11
C LEU A 238 8.35 1.42 20.18
N TYR A 239 8.92 1.06 19.02
CA TYR A 239 10.25 0.44 18.97
C TYR A 239 11.40 1.40 18.65
N LEU A 240 11.14 2.67 18.26
CA LEU A 240 12.15 3.70 17.99
C LEU A 240 11.97 4.94 18.89
N ASN A 241 11.61 4.74 20.14
CA ASN A 241 11.24 5.81 21.08
C ASN A 241 12.43 6.62 21.64
N SER A 242 13.67 6.30 21.28
CA SER A 242 14.87 6.97 21.83
C SER A 242 15.13 8.38 21.29
N GLY A 243 14.37 8.85 20.31
CA GLY A 243 14.60 10.13 19.63
C GLY A 243 15.80 10.14 18.68
N LYS A 244 16.47 8.97 18.48
CA LYS A 244 17.60 8.83 17.56
C LYS A 244 17.17 8.63 16.11
N TYR A 245 16.10 7.85 15.90
CA TYR A 245 15.57 7.51 14.59
C TYR A 245 14.11 7.93 14.50
N TYR A 246 13.78 8.65 13.46
CA TYR A 246 12.40 9.02 13.12
C TYR A 246 12.05 8.47 11.75
N THR A 247 10.92 7.78 11.66
CA THR A 247 10.27 7.51 10.38
C THR A 247 9.47 8.75 9.97
N VAL A 248 9.02 8.80 8.72
CA VAL A 248 8.18 9.90 8.22
C VAL A 248 6.92 10.06 9.08
N SER A 249 6.26 8.96 9.43
CA SER A 249 5.04 8.96 10.25
C SER A 249 5.29 9.46 11.67
N THR A 250 6.37 9.02 12.34
CA THR A 250 6.71 9.49 13.70
C THR A 250 7.21 10.95 13.72
N ALA A 251 7.92 11.38 12.66
CA ALA A 251 8.34 12.78 12.53
C ALA A 251 7.15 13.74 12.41
N LEU A 252 6.11 13.36 11.65
CA LEU A 252 4.88 14.15 11.54
C LEU A 252 4.08 14.15 12.85
N TYR A 253 3.96 13.00 13.49
CA TYR A 253 3.22 12.90 14.75
C TYR A 253 3.80 13.74 15.87
N SER A 254 5.09 14.05 15.84
CA SER A 254 5.74 14.90 16.84
C SER A 254 5.23 16.35 16.87
N PHE A 255 4.55 16.80 15.81
CA PHE A 255 3.84 18.09 15.79
C PHE A 255 2.43 17.98 16.40
N SER A 256 1.99 16.79 16.79
CA SER A 256 0.75 16.53 17.50
C SER A 256 1.04 16.49 19.01
N GLY A 257 0.63 17.50 19.72
CA GLY A 257 0.81 17.58 21.18
C GLY A 257 -0.49 17.34 21.95
N PRO A 258 -0.42 16.93 23.22
CA PRO A 258 -1.60 16.68 24.06
C PRO A 258 -2.43 17.95 24.33
N TYR A 259 -1.79 19.11 24.32
CA TYR A 259 -2.46 20.39 24.60
C TYR A 259 -2.69 21.26 23.36
N LYS A 260 -1.88 21.12 22.32
CA LYS A 260 -1.99 21.91 21.09
C LYS A 260 -1.32 21.16 19.93
N SER A 261 -2.11 20.67 19.01
CA SER A 261 -1.62 20.10 17.76
C SER A 261 -1.42 21.21 16.72
N GLN A 262 -0.27 21.19 16.04
CA GLN A 262 0.08 22.16 14.99
C GLN A 262 -0.41 21.63 13.63
N PHE A 263 -1.74 21.60 13.44
CA PHE A 263 -2.35 21.02 12.23
C PHE A 263 -1.90 21.68 10.93
N ASN A 264 -1.60 22.99 10.96
CA ASN A 264 -1.05 23.70 9.82
C ASN A 264 0.30 23.11 9.37
N ILE A 265 1.18 22.79 10.33
CA ILE A 265 2.49 22.16 10.06
C ILE A 265 2.32 20.69 9.66
N ILE A 266 1.43 19.96 10.35
CA ILE A 266 1.11 18.56 10.01
C ILE A 266 0.59 18.46 8.58
N CYS A 267 -0.31 19.35 8.16
CA CYS A 267 -0.85 19.37 6.79
C CYS A 267 0.26 19.63 5.75
N ALA A 268 1.16 20.58 6.02
CA ALA A 268 2.32 20.80 5.14
C ALA A 268 3.22 19.57 5.05
N GLY A 269 3.44 18.88 6.16
CA GLY A 269 4.19 17.64 6.22
C GLY A 269 3.52 16.50 5.48
N VAL A 270 2.21 16.31 5.67
CA VAL A 270 1.41 15.29 4.95
C VAL A 270 1.52 15.47 3.44
N LEU A 271 1.45 16.70 2.93
CA LEU A 271 1.59 16.95 1.50
C LEU A 271 2.98 16.57 0.97
N LEU A 272 4.05 16.89 1.72
CA LEU A 272 5.41 16.49 1.35
C LEU A 272 5.60 14.97 1.40
N THR A 273 5.05 14.33 2.42
CA THR A 273 5.20 12.87 2.62
C THR A 273 4.32 12.04 1.69
N LEU A 274 3.27 12.63 1.14
CA LEU A 274 2.43 12.01 0.11
C LEU A 274 3.16 11.86 -1.23
N LEU A 275 4.11 12.75 -1.54
CA LEU A 275 4.76 12.78 -2.86
C LEU A 275 5.47 11.47 -3.24
N PRO A 276 6.34 10.84 -2.40
CA PRO A 276 7.02 9.62 -2.79
C PRO A 276 6.06 8.46 -3.12
N PRO A 277 5.10 8.08 -2.27
CA PRO A 277 4.17 6.99 -2.60
C PRO A 277 3.26 7.33 -3.78
N PHE A 278 2.88 8.59 -3.95
CA PHE A 278 2.08 9.04 -5.09
C PHE A 278 2.84 8.90 -6.42
N ILE A 279 4.10 9.33 -6.46
CA ILE A 279 4.96 9.17 -7.63
C ILE A 279 5.16 7.69 -7.95
N LEU A 280 5.46 6.86 -6.95
CA LEU A 280 5.58 5.41 -7.11
C LEU A 280 4.30 4.78 -7.68
N PHE A 281 3.14 5.19 -7.16
CA PHE A 281 1.85 4.72 -7.68
C PHE A 281 1.66 5.10 -9.16
N LEU A 282 1.92 6.35 -9.54
CA LEU A 282 1.79 6.79 -10.93
C LEU A 282 2.70 6.00 -11.88
N VAL A 283 3.93 5.67 -11.44
CA VAL A 283 4.88 4.89 -12.24
C VAL A 283 4.44 3.43 -12.37
N PHE A 284 3.97 2.82 -11.29
CA PHE A 284 3.69 1.38 -11.22
C PHE A 284 2.21 1.02 -11.28
N GLN A 285 1.28 1.97 -11.49
CA GLN A 285 -0.17 1.72 -11.48
C GLN A 285 -0.61 0.56 -12.40
N LYS A 286 -0.03 0.46 -13.61
CA LYS A 286 -0.38 -0.61 -14.56
C LYS A 286 -0.03 -2.00 -14.02
N GLN A 287 1.14 -2.13 -13.40
CA GLN A 287 1.62 -3.37 -12.81
C GLN A 287 0.78 -3.75 -11.58
N VAL A 288 0.43 -2.77 -10.75
CA VAL A 288 -0.44 -2.97 -9.58
C VAL A 288 -1.80 -3.49 -10.01
N TYR A 289 -2.43 -2.87 -11.02
CA TYR A 289 -3.72 -3.36 -11.53
C TYR A 289 -3.61 -4.75 -12.16
N ALA A 290 -2.55 -5.04 -12.92
CA ALA A 290 -2.34 -6.36 -13.50
C ALA A 290 -2.16 -7.44 -12.41
N GLY A 291 -1.42 -7.14 -11.35
CA GLY A 291 -1.21 -8.05 -10.23
C GLY A 291 -2.48 -8.35 -9.43
N LEU A 292 -3.31 -7.33 -9.19
CA LEU A 292 -4.60 -7.51 -8.50
C LEU A 292 -5.63 -8.23 -9.36
N ALA A 293 -5.64 -7.95 -10.67
CA ALA A 293 -6.58 -8.59 -11.60
C ALA A 293 -6.28 -10.08 -11.81
N SER A 294 -5.01 -10.50 -11.85
CA SER A 294 -4.62 -11.91 -11.96
C SER A 294 -5.07 -12.75 -10.77
N GLY A 295 -5.28 -12.11 -9.60
CA GLY A 295 -5.85 -12.73 -8.41
C GLY A 295 -7.37 -12.90 -8.42
N SER A 296 -8.09 -12.17 -9.28
CA SER A 296 -9.56 -12.13 -9.27
C SER A 296 -10.25 -12.92 -10.39
N VAL A 297 -9.49 -13.48 -11.35
CA VAL A 297 -10.05 -14.24 -12.48
C VAL A 297 -10.06 -15.73 -12.18
N LYS A 298 -10.81 -16.14 -11.18
CA LYS A 298 -11.39 -17.50 -11.05
C LYS A 298 -12.79 -17.33 -10.45
N GLY A 299 -13.71 -16.93 -11.31
CA GLY A 299 -15.13 -16.92 -11.07
C GLY A 299 -15.83 -17.23 -12.37
#